data_5d714f5951279c10b2e677f69beff394
#
_entry.id   5d714f5951279c10b2e677f69beff394
#
_cell.length_a   1.000
_cell.length_b   1.000
_cell.length_c   1.000
_cell.angle_alpha   90.00
_cell.angle_beta   90.00
_cell.angle_gamma   90.00
#
_symmetry.space_group_name_H-M   'P 1'
#
loop_
_entity.id
_entity.type
_entity.pdbx_description
1 polymer ?
#
loop_
_entity_poly.entity_id
_entity_poly.type
_entity_poly.pdbx_seq_one_letter_code
_entity_poly.pdbx_strand_id
1 'polypeptide(L)'
;MRGILYGVGVGPGDPELMTLKAVRLIKENDIIAVPGAEVRETVAYKIAVQAVPELADKELLPIYMPMTHDKAELELNHEKGAKALEAALDTGKNVVFLTLGDPTIYSTFSYVQKRVEADGYETRLVSGITSFCATAARLNIPLTEWNQPLHVQPAVHRLDSELDQPGTYVLMKSGKKMNQVKEILAKSGRNIRMVENCGMPDEHIYNSVEEIPDDAGYYSCLLYTSPSPRD
;
A
#
# COMPACT_ATOMS: atom_id res chain seq x y z
N MET A 1 26.62 12.91 12.92
CA MET A 1 26.23 11.74 12.10
C MET A 1 24.92 12.09 11.40
N ARG A 2 24.74 11.68 10.15
CA ARG A 2 23.48 11.83 9.45
C ARG A 2 22.41 10.94 10.09
N GLY A 3 21.13 11.34 9.98
CA GLY A 3 20.02 10.50 10.41
C GLY A 3 19.76 9.31 9.50
N ILE A 4 18.84 8.43 9.90
CA ILE A 4 18.40 7.24 9.17
C ILE A 4 16.99 7.49 8.60
N LEU A 5 16.76 7.15 7.34
CA LEU A 5 15.44 7.16 6.73
C LEU A 5 14.75 5.81 6.93
N TYR A 6 13.63 5.80 7.66
CA TYR A 6 12.80 4.61 7.86
C TYR A 6 11.58 4.66 6.94
N GLY A 7 11.44 3.70 6.03
CA GLY A 7 10.18 3.47 5.31
C GLY A 7 9.28 2.56 6.14
N VAL A 8 8.19 3.10 6.68
CA VAL A 8 7.36 2.42 7.68
C VAL A 8 5.96 2.15 7.13
N GLY A 9 5.61 0.87 7.05
CA GLY A 9 4.25 0.43 6.71
C GLY A 9 3.29 0.66 7.88
N VAL A 10 2.19 1.38 7.60
CA VAL A 10 1.14 1.67 8.61
C VAL A 10 -0.04 0.70 8.53
N GLY A 11 0.05 -0.36 7.73
CA GLY A 11 -1.07 -1.25 7.47
C GLY A 11 -2.09 -0.67 6.48
N PRO A 12 -3.17 -1.42 6.16
CA PRO A 12 -4.06 -1.10 5.06
C PRO A 12 -5.26 -0.20 5.41
N GLY A 13 -5.58 -0.01 6.70
CA GLY A 13 -6.75 0.77 7.11
C GLY A 13 -6.99 0.76 8.61
N ASP A 14 -7.08 -0.42 9.22
CA ASP A 14 -7.28 -0.59 10.65
C ASP A 14 -6.00 -0.21 11.43
N PRO A 15 -6.05 0.79 12.34
CA PRO A 15 -4.90 1.18 13.15
C PRO A 15 -4.37 0.07 14.07
N GLU A 16 -5.19 -0.91 14.45
CA GLU A 16 -4.75 -2.07 15.26
C GLU A 16 -3.86 -3.04 14.44
N LEU A 17 -3.85 -2.93 13.10
CA LEU A 17 -2.96 -3.68 12.23
C LEU A 17 -1.59 -3.02 12.04
N MET A 18 -1.31 -1.93 12.74
CA MET A 18 0.05 -1.39 12.80
C MET A 18 0.97 -2.29 13.62
N THR A 19 2.17 -2.54 13.11
CA THR A 19 3.15 -3.32 13.87
C THR A 19 3.67 -2.53 15.08
N LEU A 20 3.98 -3.22 16.18
CA LEU A 20 4.59 -2.61 17.36
C LEU A 20 5.86 -1.83 17.02
N LYS A 21 6.64 -2.30 16.02
CA LYS A 21 7.84 -1.61 15.54
C LYS A 21 7.50 -0.30 14.83
N ALA A 22 6.44 -0.27 14.03
CA ALA A 22 5.97 0.96 13.38
C ALA A 22 5.55 1.99 14.42
N VAL A 23 4.69 1.59 15.37
CA VAL A 23 4.23 2.44 16.47
C VAL A 23 5.41 3.01 17.25
N ARG A 24 6.37 2.16 17.65
CA ARG A 24 7.55 2.60 18.40
C ARG A 24 8.38 3.61 17.62
N LEU A 25 8.67 3.37 16.35
CA LEU A 25 9.47 4.30 15.53
C LEU A 25 8.79 5.64 15.32
N ILE A 26 7.47 5.66 15.14
CA ILE A 26 6.71 6.92 15.07
C ILE A 26 6.81 7.68 16.38
N LYS A 27 6.74 7.00 17.53
CA LYS A 27 6.88 7.63 18.86
C LYS A 27 8.28 8.20 19.11
N GLU A 28 9.31 7.44 18.78
CA GLU A 28 10.72 7.78 19.10
C GLU A 28 11.32 8.85 18.18
N ASN A 29 10.72 9.18 17.04
CA ASN A 29 11.30 10.10 16.06
C ASN A 29 10.43 11.34 15.87
N ASP A 30 11.07 12.51 15.69
CA ASP A 30 10.39 13.81 15.62
C ASP A 30 9.87 14.14 14.23
N ILE A 31 10.57 13.69 13.17
CA ILE A 31 10.26 14.07 11.77
C ILE A 31 9.51 12.92 11.10
N ILE A 32 8.28 13.20 10.68
CA ILE A 32 7.42 12.24 10.00
C ILE A 32 7.13 12.71 8.57
N ALA A 33 7.69 12.00 7.60
CA ALA A 33 7.45 12.26 6.18
C ALA A 33 6.23 11.46 5.68
N VAL A 34 5.42 12.07 4.84
CA VAL A 34 4.21 11.45 4.29
C VAL A 34 4.08 11.79 2.81
N PRO A 35 3.74 10.81 1.93
CA PRO A 35 3.50 11.07 0.52
C PRO A 35 2.20 11.87 0.34
N GLY A 36 2.31 13.08 -0.19
CA GLY A 36 1.19 13.99 -0.46
C GLY A 36 1.48 15.41 -0.05
N ALA A 37 0.75 16.38 -0.63
CA ALA A 37 0.88 17.78 -0.28
C ALA A 37 0.18 18.12 1.05
N GLU A 38 -1.01 17.58 1.22
CA GLU A 38 -1.84 17.77 2.43
C GLU A 38 -1.67 16.56 3.36
N VAL A 39 -0.62 16.57 4.18
CA VAL A 39 -0.21 15.42 5.02
C VAL A 39 -1.36 14.85 5.84
N ARG A 40 -2.12 15.71 6.53
CA ARG A 40 -3.20 15.31 7.44
C ARG A 40 -4.40 14.65 6.74
N GLU A 41 -4.52 14.87 5.42
CA GLU A 41 -5.58 14.27 4.58
C GLU A 41 -5.18 12.91 4.01
N THR A 42 -3.90 12.54 4.09
CA THR A 42 -3.43 11.27 3.55
C THR A 42 -3.92 10.08 4.38
N VAL A 43 -4.24 8.98 3.71
CA VAL A 43 -4.71 7.75 4.37
C VAL A 43 -3.67 7.22 5.36
N ALA A 44 -2.39 7.22 4.99
CA ALA A 44 -1.32 6.75 5.87
C ALA A 44 -1.23 7.56 7.17
N TYR A 45 -1.38 8.89 7.11
CA TYR A 45 -1.43 9.72 8.31
C TYR A 45 -2.67 9.44 9.16
N LYS A 46 -3.86 9.36 8.53
CA LYS A 46 -5.12 9.11 9.22
C LYS A 46 -5.14 7.78 9.98
N ILE A 47 -4.49 6.75 9.44
CA ILE A 47 -4.29 5.48 10.14
C ILE A 47 -3.32 5.66 11.31
N ALA A 48 -2.14 6.22 11.05
CA ALA A 48 -1.07 6.31 12.03
C ALA A 48 -1.44 7.17 13.23
N VAL A 49 -2.15 8.29 13.04
CA VAL A 49 -2.54 9.19 14.15
C VAL A 49 -3.57 8.57 15.09
N GLN A 50 -4.37 7.61 14.64
CA GLN A 50 -5.28 6.86 15.50
C GLN A 50 -4.54 5.91 16.45
N ALA A 51 -3.48 5.25 15.95
CA ALA A 51 -2.64 4.37 16.76
C ALA A 51 -1.62 5.13 17.61
N VAL A 52 -1.19 6.31 17.16
CA VAL A 52 -0.18 7.16 17.81
C VAL A 52 -0.66 8.60 17.81
N PRO A 53 -1.55 9.01 18.74
CA PRO A 53 -2.13 10.36 18.77
C PRO A 53 -1.11 11.48 18.86
N GLU A 54 0.03 11.26 19.53
CA GLU A 54 1.14 12.22 19.62
C GLU A 54 1.81 12.54 18.27
N LEU A 55 1.49 11.79 17.21
CA LEU A 55 1.90 12.13 15.84
C LEU A 55 1.38 13.50 15.39
N ALA A 56 0.25 13.94 15.94
CA ALA A 56 -0.34 15.22 15.59
C ALA A 56 0.53 16.44 15.96
N ASP A 57 1.43 16.26 16.94
CA ASP A 57 2.31 17.31 17.48
C ASP A 57 3.74 17.25 16.88
N LYS A 58 4.02 16.27 16.01
CA LYS A 58 5.34 16.09 15.41
C LYS A 58 5.55 16.97 14.18
N GLU A 59 6.81 17.14 13.80
CA GLU A 59 7.20 17.81 12.56
C GLU A 59 6.78 16.95 11.35
N LEU A 60 5.82 17.46 10.56
CA LEU A 60 5.29 16.78 9.38
C LEU A 60 5.99 17.29 8.12
N LEU A 61 6.62 16.38 7.37
CA LEU A 61 7.32 16.66 6.12
C LEU A 61 6.50 16.15 4.93
N PRO A 62 5.82 17.03 4.16
CA PRO A 62 5.10 16.61 2.96
C PRO A 62 6.08 16.25 1.85
N ILE A 63 5.90 15.08 1.25
CA ILE A 63 6.66 14.64 0.08
C ILE A 63 5.68 14.54 -1.09
N TYR A 64 5.71 15.52 -1.96
CA TYR A 64 4.81 15.57 -3.11
C TYR A 64 5.14 14.47 -4.12
N MET A 65 4.21 13.53 -4.29
CA MET A 65 4.34 12.37 -5.19
C MET A 65 3.07 12.26 -6.05
N PRO A 66 2.99 13.01 -7.16
CA PRO A 66 1.78 13.04 -8.00
C PRO A 66 1.57 11.70 -8.70
N MET A 67 0.30 11.30 -8.84
CA MET A 67 -0.11 10.17 -9.70
C MET A 67 -0.26 10.66 -11.14
N THR A 68 0.85 10.82 -11.85
CA THR A 68 0.90 11.24 -13.25
C THR A 68 1.52 10.15 -14.13
N HIS A 69 1.25 10.18 -15.42
CA HIS A 69 1.90 9.35 -16.42
C HIS A 69 3.10 10.05 -17.09
N ASP A 70 3.31 11.33 -16.80
CA ASP A 70 4.47 12.07 -17.28
C ASP A 70 5.73 11.64 -16.51
N LYS A 71 6.62 10.94 -17.22
CA LYS A 71 7.86 10.44 -16.62
C LYS A 71 8.79 11.55 -16.16
N ALA A 72 8.84 12.68 -16.88
CA ALA A 72 9.71 13.79 -16.51
C ALA A 72 9.21 14.46 -15.23
N GLU A 73 7.89 14.63 -15.09
CA GLU A 73 7.26 15.13 -13.88
C GLU A 73 7.49 14.20 -12.69
N LEU A 74 7.33 12.87 -12.88
CA LEU A 74 7.61 11.88 -11.84
C LEU A 74 9.06 11.95 -11.36
N GLU A 75 10.02 11.93 -12.30
CA GLU A 75 11.46 12.00 -11.97
C GLU A 75 11.80 13.28 -11.20
N LEU A 76 11.28 14.42 -11.64
CA LEU A 76 11.51 15.71 -10.97
C LEU A 76 10.96 15.72 -9.54
N ASN A 77 9.76 15.17 -9.33
CA ASN A 77 9.15 15.17 -7.99
C ASN A 77 9.80 14.13 -7.08
N HIS A 78 10.23 12.97 -7.59
CA HIS A 78 11.00 12.01 -6.81
C HIS A 78 12.36 12.60 -6.38
N GLU A 79 13.03 13.34 -7.27
CA GLU A 79 14.29 14.02 -6.94
C GLU A 79 14.08 15.10 -5.85
N LYS A 80 13.07 15.94 -6.01
CA LYS A 80 12.72 16.94 -4.99
C LYS A 80 12.38 16.31 -3.64
N GLY A 81 11.63 15.20 -3.66
CA GLY A 81 11.28 14.45 -2.46
C GLY A 81 12.52 13.88 -1.77
N ALA A 82 13.44 13.29 -2.54
CA ALA A 82 14.70 12.78 -1.99
C ALA A 82 15.53 13.90 -1.35
N LYS A 83 15.68 15.05 -2.02
CA LYS A 83 16.44 16.20 -1.48
C LYS A 83 15.81 16.78 -0.21
N ALA A 84 14.48 16.80 -0.11
CA ALA A 84 13.80 17.22 1.13
C ALA A 84 14.08 16.27 2.29
N LEU A 85 14.08 14.95 2.03
CA LEU A 85 14.42 13.93 3.02
C LEU A 85 15.90 14.05 3.44
N GLU A 86 16.82 14.21 2.49
CA GLU A 86 18.25 14.37 2.77
C GLU A 86 18.54 15.62 3.63
N ALA A 87 17.89 16.74 3.32
CA ALA A 87 18.03 17.96 4.13
C ALA A 87 17.59 17.74 5.60
N ALA A 88 16.51 16.97 5.81
CA ALA A 88 16.07 16.60 7.15
C ALA A 88 17.08 15.66 7.84
N LEU A 89 17.61 14.67 7.12
CA LEU A 89 18.60 13.70 7.62
C LEU A 89 19.95 14.37 7.96
N ASP A 90 20.35 15.41 7.23
CA ASP A 90 21.57 16.16 7.49
C ASP A 90 21.55 16.93 8.81
N THR A 91 20.36 17.16 9.40
CA THR A 91 20.23 17.70 10.76
C THR A 91 20.69 16.73 11.85
N GLY A 92 20.95 15.46 11.48
CA GLY A 92 21.29 14.38 12.42
C GLY A 92 20.06 13.67 13.00
N LYS A 93 18.85 14.10 12.65
CA LYS A 93 17.61 13.46 13.06
C LYS A 93 17.21 12.36 12.08
N ASN A 94 16.59 11.30 12.60
CA ASN A 94 15.95 10.29 11.75
C ASN A 94 14.65 10.82 11.16
N VAL A 95 14.28 10.28 10.00
CA VAL A 95 12.99 10.55 9.35
C VAL A 95 12.21 9.25 9.21
N VAL A 96 10.95 9.25 9.66
CA VAL A 96 10.01 8.15 9.48
C VAL A 96 9.07 8.48 8.32
N PHE A 97 9.20 7.78 7.21
CA PHE A 97 8.34 7.93 6.03
C PHE A 97 7.19 6.93 6.12
N LEU A 98 5.96 7.43 6.30
CA LEU A 98 4.77 6.59 6.38
C LEU A 98 4.32 6.14 4.99
N THR A 99 3.98 4.87 4.86
CA THR A 99 3.40 4.31 3.64
C THR A 99 2.24 3.38 3.95
N LEU A 100 1.19 3.45 3.14
CA LEU A 100 0.02 2.57 3.26
C LEU A 100 0.42 1.11 3.00
N GLY A 101 -0.08 0.19 3.80
CA GLY A 101 0.24 -1.24 3.70
C GLY A 101 1.67 -1.53 4.13
N ASP A 102 2.46 -2.11 3.22
CA ASP A 102 3.86 -2.49 3.40
C ASP A 102 4.76 -1.73 2.41
N PRO A 103 5.92 -1.19 2.83
CA PRO A 103 6.81 -0.41 1.96
C PRO A 103 7.46 -1.25 0.85
N THR A 104 7.43 -2.56 0.94
CA THR A 104 8.04 -3.45 -0.06
C THR A 104 7.10 -3.85 -1.20
N ILE A 105 5.79 -3.57 -1.05
CA ILE A 105 4.76 -3.98 -2.02
C ILE A 105 4.16 -2.76 -2.73
N TYR A 106 4.58 -2.53 -3.98
CA TYR A 106 4.07 -1.45 -4.85
C TYR A 106 4.02 -0.06 -4.19
N SER A 107 4.97 0.23 -3.30
CA SER A 107 5.06 1.49 -2.57
C SER A 107 5.84 2.55 -3.36
N THR A 108 5.35 3.79 -3.33
CA THR A 108 6.07 4.94 -3.87
C THR A 108 7.34 5.28 -3.08
N PHE A 109 7.46 4.83 -1.84
CA PHE A 109 8.66 5.00 -1.02
C PHE A 109 9.93 4.51 -1.72
N SER A 110 9.86 3.40 -2.46
CA SER A 110 11.01 2.81 -3.15
C SER A 110 11.70 3.77 -4.13
N TYR A 111 10.96 4.73 -4.69
CA TYR A 111 11.52 5.71 -5.64
C TYR A 111 12.41 6.76 -4.96
N VAL A 112 12.02 7.22 -3.78
CA VAL A 112 12.85 8.16 -3.00
C VAL A 112 13.93 7.42 -2.23
N GLN A 113 13.66 6.21 -1.72
CA GLN A 113 14.64 5.38 -1.05
C GLN A 113 15.88 5.17 -1.89
N LYS A 114 15.72 4.72 -3.14
CA LYS A 114 16.84 4.45 -4.06
C LYS A 114 17.73 5.69 -4.30
N ARG A 115 17.14 6.88 -4.34
CA ARG A 115 17.87 8.13 -4.53
C ARG A 115 18.66 8.52 -3.28
N VAL A 116 18.01 8.48 -2.14
CA VAL A 116 18.62 8.75 -0.84
C VAL A 116 19.78 7.78 -0.55
N GLU A 117 19.62 6.49 -0.88
CA GLU A 117 20.71 5.50 -0.79
C GLU A 117 21.86 5.77 -1.75
N ALA A 118 21.55 6.18 -3.00
CA ALA A 118 22.58 6.54 -3.99
C ALA A 118 23.45 7.72 -3.55
N ASP A 119 22.87 8.65 -2.76
CA ASP A 119 23.58 9.81 -2.19
C ASP A 119 24.25 9.49 -0.82
N GLY A 120 24.29 8.19 -0.45
CA GLY A 120 25.06 7.66 0.69
C GLY A 120 24.40 7.84 2.05
N TYR A 121 23.07 7.94 2.11
CA TYR A 121 22.32 7.93 3.37
C TYR A 121 21.88 6.51 3.74
N GLU A 122 21.79 6.24 5.04
CA GLU A 122 21.27 4.97 5.53
C GLU A 122 19.75 4.95 5.45
N THR A 123 19.18 3.87 4.89
CA THR A 123 17.73 3.62 4.87
C THR A 123 17.39 2.28 5.50
N ARG A 124 16.17 2.15 6.03
CA ARG A 124 15.66 0.90 6.61
C ARG A 124 14.18 0.73 6.30
N LEU A 125 13.79 -0.49 5.91
CA LEU A 125 12.41 -0.87 5.71
C LEU A 125 11.81 -1.49 6.99
N VAL A 126 10.58 -1.12 7.28
CA VAL A 126 9.80 -1.65 8.39
C VAL A 126 8.48 -2.17 7.84
N SER A 127 8.32 -3.48 7.86
CA SER A 127 7.15 -4.13 7.30
C SER A 127 5.85 -3.67 7.96
N GLY A 128 4.82 -3.58 7.16
CA GLY A 128 3.43 -3.41 7.56
C GLY A 128 2.56 -4.58 7.10
N ILE A 129 1.32 -4.62 7.52
CA ILE A 129 0.35 -5.58 7.00
C ILE A 129 -0.05 -5.15 5.59
N THR A 130 0.06 -6.06 4.62
CA THR A 130 -0.37 -5.81 3.24
C THR A 130 -1.90 -5.80 3.13
N SER A 131 -2.45 -5.05 2.18
CA SER A 131 -3.90 -4.98 1.97
C SER A 131 -4.53 -6.35 1.68
N PHE A 132 -3.86 -7.22 0.91
CA PHE A 132 -4.40 -8.53 0.57
C PHE A 132 -4.43 -9.50 1.76
N CYS A 133 -3.47 -9.43 2.69
CA CYS A 133 -3.52 -10.21 3.93
C CYS A 133 -4.68 -9.74 4.82
N ALA A 134 -4.88 -8.44 4.95
CA ALA A 134 -6.00 -7.89 5.71
C ALA A 134 -7.35 -8.23 5.05
N THR A 135 -7.44 -8.12 3.73
CA THR A 135 -8.64 -8.52 2.96
C THR A 135 -8.99 -9.99 3.18
N ALA A 136 -8.02 -10.90 3.12
CA ALA A 136 -8.26 -12.32 3.36
C ALA A 136 -8.74 -12.58 4.79
N ALA A 137 -8.11 -11.94 5.78
CA ALA A 137 -8.55 -12.03 7.18
C ALA A 137 -9.97 -11.46 7.36
N ARG A 138 -10.28 -10.33 6.73
CA ARG A 138 -11.61 -9.69 6.77
C ARG A 138 -12.71 -10.57 6.16
N LEU A 139 -12.37 -11.30 5.10
CA LEU A 139 -13.25 -12.28 4.45
C LEU A 139 -13.28 -13.64 5.16
N ASN A 140 -12.46 -13.83 6.19
CA ASN A 140 -12.27 -15.09 6.92
C ASN A 140 -11.92 -16.26 5.99
N ILE A 141 -11.01 -16.04 5.04
CA ILE A 141 -10.51 -17.07 4.11
C ILE A 141 -8.99 -17.11 4.09
N PRO A 142 -8.36 -18.27 3.88
CA PRO A 142 -6.94 -18.34 3.57
C PRO A 142 -6.67 -17.77 2.16
N LEU A 143 -5.50 -17.17 1.95
CA LEU A 143 -5.05 -16.77 0.60
C LEU A 143 -4.64 -17.98 -0.23
N THR A 144 -4.01 -18.96 0.40
CA THR A 144 -3.49 -20.16 -0.25
C THR A 144 -3.69 -21.38 0.64
N GLU A 145 -3.86 -22.52 0.02
CA GLU A 145 -3.86 -23.82 0.69
C GLU A 145 -2.72 -24.69 0.14
N TRP A 146 -2.02 -25.40 1.03
CA TRP A 146 -0.95 -26.32 0.69
C TRP A 146 0.15 -25.69 -0.19
N ASN A 147 0.26 -26.15 -1.45
CA ASN A 147 1.25 -25.73 -2.42
C ASN A 147 0.67 -24.84 -3.52
N GLN A 148 -0.51 -24.27 -3.30
CA GLN A 148 -1.09 -23.33 -4.26
C GLN A 148 -0.23 -22.07 -4.37
N PRO A 149 0.14 -21.64 -5.57
CA PRO A 149 0.87 -20.38 -5.77
C PRO A 149 -0.04 -19.17 -5.47
N LEU A 150 0.58 -18.11 -4.97
CA LEU A 150 -0.04 -16.80 -4.78
C LEU A 150 0.52 -15.83 -5.83
N HIS A 151 -0.35 -15.30 -6.67
CA HIS A 151 -0.01 -14.31 -7.69
C HIS A 151 -0.52 -12.94 -7.24
N VAL A 152 0.38 -11.99 -6.99
CA VAL A 152 0.03 -10.63 -6.57
C VAL A 152 0.36 -9.68 -7.71
N GLN A 153 -0.67 -9.03 -8.27
CA GLN A 153 -0.54 -8.21 -9.47
C GLN A 153 -1.28 -6.87 -9.32
N PRO A 154 -0.72 -5.77 -9.86
CA PRO A 154 -1.51 -4.56 -10.07
C PRO A 154 -2.42 -4.76 -11.27
N ALA A 155 -3.73 -4.52 -11.11
CA ALA A 155 -4.73 -4.68 -12.17
C ALA A 155 -4.60 -3.69 -13.36
N VAL A 156 -3.43 -3.04 -13.50
CA VAL A 156 -3.19 -1.95 -14.45
C VAL A 156 -2.73 -2.44 -15.82
N HIS A 157 -2.18 -3.67 -15.94
CA HIS A 157 -1.57 -4.18 -17.16
C HIS A 157 -1.94 -5.65 -17.42
N ARG A 158 -2.36 -5.96 -18.65
CA ARG A 158 -2.47 -7.30 -19.29
C ARG A 158 -3.03 -8.42 -18.42
N LEU A 159 -4.31 -8.30 -18.00
CA LEU A 159 -5.00 -9.38 -17.28
C LEU A 159 -5.29 -10.60 -18.16
N ASP A 160 -5.44 -10.41 -19.49
CA ASP A 160 -5.98 -11.43 -20.40
C ASP A 160 -5.10 -12.68 -20.58
N SER A 161 -3.79 -12.59 -20.30
CA SER A 161 -2.86 -13.71 -20.55
C SER A 161 -2.22 -14.28 -19.27
N GLU A 162 -2.47 -13.68 -18.12
CA GLU A 162 -1.74 -14.01 -16.87
C GLU A 162 -2.62 -14.75 -15.84
N LEU A 163 -3.94 -14.82 -16.05
CA LEU A 163 -4.87 -15.46 -15.11
C LEU A 163 -5.08 -16.97 -15.35
N ASP A 164 -4.37 -17.58 -16.29
CA ASP A 164 -4.55 -18.99 -16.67
C ASP A 164 -3.77 -19.96 -15.79
N GLN A 165 -2.87 -19.47 -14.95
CA GLN A 165 -2.08 -20.33 -14.07
C GLN A 165 -2.90 -20.79 -12.86
N PRO A 166 -2.64 -22.00 -12.32
CA PRO A 166 -3.25 -22.43 -11.08
C PRO A 166 -2.87 -21.53 -9.90
N GLY A 167 -3.77 -21.37 -8.94
CA GLY A 167 -3.47 -20.63 -7.70
C GLY A 167 -4.47 -19.53 -7.38
N THR A 168 -4.15 -18.77 -6.35
CA THR A 168 -4.89 -17.59 -5.94
C THR A 168 -4.27 -16.34 -6.56
N TYR A 169 -5.12 -15.48 -7.09
CA TYR A 169 -4.71 -14.18 -7.60
C TYR A 169 -5.21 -13.05 -6.69
N VAL A 170 -4.32 -12.14 -6.42
CA VAL A 170 -4.62 -10.86 -5.78
C VAL A 170 -4.50 -9.78 -6.83
N LEU A 171 -5.60 -9.09 -7.10
CA LEU A 171 -5.61 -7.93 -7.99
C LEU A 171 -5.73 -6.66 -7.16
N MET A 172 -4.68 -5.81 -7.22
CA MET A 172 -4.59 -4.56 -6.51
C MET A 172 -4.73 -3.37 -7.45
N LYS A 173 -5.20 -2.23 -6.93
CA LYS A 173 -5.25 -0.95 -7.67
C LYS A 173 -6.12 -1.02 -8.93
N SER A 174 -7.23 -1.75 -8.88
CA SER A 174 -8.12 -1.99 -10.01
C SER A 174 -8.89 -0.75 -10.47
N GLY A 175 -9.25 0.14 -9.56
CA GLY A 175 -9.93 1.43 -9.72
C GLY A 175 -10.49 1.73 -11.13
N LYS A 176 -9.78 2.57 -11.88
CA LYS A 176 -10.21 3.04 -13.22
C LYS A 176 -10.44 1.94 -14.28
N LYS A 177 -10.05 0.69 -14.02
CA LYS A 177 -10.17 -0.45 -14.94
C LYS A 177 -11.12 -1.53 -14.42
N MET A 178 -11.91 -1.24 -13.39
CA MET A 178 -12.76 -2.23 -12.75
C MET A 178 -13.70 -2.92 -13.76
N ASN A 179 -14.28 -2.20 -14.71
CA ASN A 179 -15.12 -2.77 -15.76
C ASN A 179 -14.40 -3.86 -16.57
N GLN A 180 -13.15 -3.60 -16.99
CA GLN A 180 -12.36 -4.58 -17.74
C GLN A 180 -12.01 -5.79 -16.88
N VAL A 181 -11.66 -5.55 -15.61
CA VAL A 181 -11.38 -6.62 -14.63
C VAL A 181 -12.61 -7.52 -14.45
N LYS A 182 -13.79 -6.94 -14.27
CA LYS A 182 -15.06 -7.68 -14.13
C LYS A 182 -15.36 -8.54 -15.35
N GLU A 183 -15.22 -8.00 -16.57
CA GLU A 183 -15.48 -8.75 -17.82
C GLU A 183 -14.57 -9.98 -17.95
N ILE A 184 -13.30 -9.85 -17.58
CA ILE A 184 -12.33 -10.96 -17.62
C ILE A 184 -12.69 -12.00 -16.57
N LEU A 185 -12.94 -11.56 -15.35
CA LEU A 185 -13.20 -12.44 -14.22
C LEU A 185 -14.55 -13.16 -14.34
N ALA A 186 -15.59 -12.52 -14.86
CA ALA A 186 -16.90 -13.14 -15.07
C ALA A 186 -16.84 -14.38 -16.00
N LYS A 187 -15.87 -14.40 -16.92
CA LYS A 187 -15.66 -15.53 -17.85
C LYS A 187 -14.88 -16.69 -17.24
N SER A 188 -14.27 -16.49 -16.09
CA SER A 188 -13.32 -17.43 -15.49
C SER A 188 -13.96 -18.58 -14.71
N GLY A 189 -15.20 -18.41 -14.25
CA GLY A 189 -15.92 -19.40 -13.42
C GLY A 189 -15.33 -19.62 -12.03
N ARG A 190 -14.42 -18.73 -11.57
CA ARG A 190 -13.76 -18.83 -10.25
C ARG A 190 -14.49 -18.01 -9.18
N ASN A 191 -14.20 -18.31 -7.93
CA ASN A 191 -14.70 -17.53 -6.80
C ASN A 191 -14.00 -16.17 -6.72
N ILE A 192 -14.78 -15.09 -6.75
CA ILE A 192 -14.29 -13.72 -6.71
C ILE A 192 -14.87 -13.03 -5.50
N ARG A 193 -14.00 -12.43 -4.70
CA ARG A 193 -14.40 -11.56 -3.58
C ARG A 193 -13.54 -10.31 -3.58
N MET A 194 -14.12 -9.22 -3.15
CA MET A 194 -13.41 -7.94 -3.05
C MET A 194 -13.73 -7.25 -1.73
N VAL A 195 -12.72 -6.59 -1.17
CA VAL A 195 -12.94 -5.59 -0.11
C VAL A 195 -12.39 -4.27 -0.61
N GLU A 196 -13.23 -3.26 -0.56
CA GLU A 196 -12.88 -1.87 -0.79
C GLU A 196 -12.68 -1.18 0.54
N ASN A 197 -11.67 -0.31 0.66
CA ASN A 197 -11.34 0.43 1.87
C ASN A 197 -11.20 -0.46 3.12
N CYS A 198 -10.52 -1.60 3.01
CA CYS A 198 -10.40 -2.60 4.06
C CYS A 198 -9.87 -2.00 5.37
N GLY A 199 -10.64 -2.11 6.45
CA GLY A 199 -10.33 -1.58 7.77
C GLY A 199 -10.57 -0.06 7.92
N MET A 200 -11.16 0.60 6.93
CA MET A 200 -11.53 2.02 6.98
C MET A 200 -13.03 2.19 7.28
N PRO A 201 -13.51 3.38 7.71
CA PRO A 201 -14.92 3.60 8.05
C PRO A 201 -15.92 3.33 6.92
N ASP A 202 -15.48 3.47 5.67
CA ASP A 202 -16.24 3.25 4.44
C ASP A 202 -15.89 1.91 3.78
N GLU A 203 -15.59 0.89 4.57
CA GLU A 203 -15.34 -0.47 4.10
C GLU A 203 -16.58 -1.09 3.44
N HIS A 204 -16.38 -1.68 2.26
CA HIS A 204 -17.40 -2.47 1.57
C HIS A 204 -16.86 -3.85 1.18
N ILE A 205 -17.70 -4.88 1.37
CA ILE A 205 -17.38 -6.28 1.02
C ILE A 205 -18.30 -6.72 -0.10
N TYR A 206 -17.71 -7.29 -1.14
CA TYR A 206 -18.40 -7.84 -2.30
C TYR A 206 -18.06 -9.33 -2.41
N ASN A 207 -19.06 -10.18 -2.47
CA ASN A 207 -18.91 -11.64 -2.45
C ASN A 207 -18.99 -12.28 -3.85
N SER A 208 -19.34 -11.51 -4.85
CA SER A 208 -19.37 -11.96 -6.25
C SER A 208 -18.97 -10.82 -7.19
N VAL A 209 -18.65 -11.14 -8.44
CA VAL A 209 -18.28 -10.16 -9.46
C VAL A 209 -19.43 -9.23 -9.81
N GLU A 210 -20.67 -9.71 -9.72
CA GLU A 210 -21.90 -8.95 -10.03
C GLU A 210 -22.15 -7.83 -9.02
N GLU A 211 -21.76 -8.04 -7.75
CA GLU A 211 -21.91 -7.06 -6.67
C GLU A 211 -20.91 -5.91 -6.78
N ILE A 212 -19.78 -6.09 -7.48
CA ILE A 212 -18.72 -5.09 -7.58
C ILE A 212 -19.19 -3.93 -8.46
N PRO A 213 -19.21 -2.67 -7.97
CA PRO A 213 -19.55 -1.52 -8.79
C PRO A 213 -18.46 -1.24 -9.84
N ASP A 214 -18.87 -0.66 -10.97
CA ASP A 214 -17.97 -0.37 -12.08
C ASP A 214 -16.98 0.76 -11.76
N ASP A 215 -17.31 1.58 -10.78
CA ASP A 215 -16.56 2.73 -10.30
C ASP A 215 -15.89 2.48 -8.92
N ALA A 216 -15.72 1.22 -8.52
CA ALA A 216 -15.03 0.86 -7.29
C ALA A 216 -13.68 1.59 -7.15
N GLY A 217 -13.39 2.05 -5.93
CA GLY A 217 -12.28 2.96 -5.64
C GLY A 217 -10.89 2.34 -5.81
N TYR A 218 -9.90 3.20 -5.66
CA TYR A 218 -8.48 2.82 -5.79
C TYR A 218 -8.01 1.83 -4.71
N TYR A 219 -8.57 1.92 -3.51
CA TYR A 219 -8.22 1.06 -2.38
C TYR A 219 -8.99 -0.25 -2.38
N SER A 220 -9.21 -0.81 -3.55
CA SER A 220 -9.84 -2.12 -3.74
C SER A 220 -8.79 -3.22 -3.78
N CYS A 221 -9.05 -4.31 -3.05
CA CYS A 221 -8.29 -5.54 -3.10
C CYS A 221 -9.20 -6.69 -3.47
N LEU A 222 -8.97 -7.28 -4.63
CA LEU A 222 -9.78 -8.35 -5.18
C LEU A 222 -9.01 -9.65 -5.07
N LEU A 223 -9.68 -10.66 -4.50
CA LEU A 223 -9.19 -12.03 -4.37
C LEU A 223 -9.96 -12.93 -5.35
N TYR A 224 -9.19 -13.69 -6.11
CA TYR A 224 -9.67 -14.56 -7.14
C TYR A 224 -9.06 -15.96 -6.93
N THR A 225 -9.86 -16.88 -6.40
CA THR A 225 -9.40 -18.19 -5.99
C THR A 225 -9.89 -19.27 -6.93
N SER A 226 -9.06 -20.24 -7.26
CA SER A 226 -9.54 -21.47 -7.90
C SER A 226 -10.48 -22.19 -6.96
N PRO A 227 -11.53 -22.89 -7.47
CA PRO A 227 -12.33 -23.79 -6.64
C PRO A 227 -11.39 -24.77 -5.90
N SER A 228 -11.68 -25.02 -4.61
CA SER A 228 -10.92 -26.01 -3.86
C SER A 228 -11.02 -27.38 -4.55
N PRO A 229 -9.93 -28.14 -4.68
CA PRO A 229 -10.01 -29.52 -5.21
C PRO A 229 -10.85 -30.47 -4.35
N ARG A 230 -11.42 -29.98 -3.25
CA ARG A 230 -12.23 -30.73 -2.29
C ARG A 230 -13.73 -30.41 -2.31
N ASP A 231 -14.15 -29.48 -3.18
CA ASP A 231 -15.57 -29.15 -3.38
C ASP A 231 -16.22 -30.04 -4.44
#